data_9e97acf9afc78617a7494c8d102aee11
#
_entry.id   9e97acf9afc78617a7494c8d102aee11
#
_cell.length_a   1.000
_cell.length_b   1.000
_cell.length_c   1.000
_cell.angle_alpha   90.00
_cell.angle_beta   90.00
_cell.angle_gamma   90.00
#
_symmetry.space_group_name_H-M   'P 1'
#
loop_
_entity.id
_entity.type
_entity.pdbx_description
1 polymer ?
#
loop_
_entity_poly.entity_id
_entity_poly.type
_entity_poly.pdbx_seq_one_letter_code
_entity_poly.pdbx_strand_id
1 'polypeptide(L)'
;LLASLVTPSHADAVRVRIDGMVCVSCEMKITKALNDLSFVDNIDISASSEMMCADIDGEYVEGEVTKRITDLGYTIKSIERTPECTVEKRKYPVNWVENDSLDVETISRGEEVDLDQHIVDGKFTIFDFGAPWCGPCHVAEKLLKNYLSDHPDVAIRAVVLDSDDAKASFAMPVAHQHLGSAPGLPYFVAVGPNGRTVYRGADVAKLLKKVDAKR
;
A
#
# COMPACT_ATOMS: atom_id res chain seq x y z
N LEU A 1 25.70 31.73 -42.58
CA LEU A 1 24.70 31.85 -41.48
C LEU A 1 24.32 30.44 -41.07
N LEU A 2 24.96 29.92 -40.00
CA LEU A 2 24.58 28.66 -39.34
C LEU A 2 23.46 28.96 -38.36
N ALA A 3 22.26 28.50 -38.68
CA ALA A 3 21.15 28.54 -37.74
C ALA A 3 21.43 27.47 -36.67
N SER A 4 21.73 27.89 -35.45
CA SER A 4 21.74 27.01 -34.28
C SER A 4 20.34 26.47 -34.07
N LEU A 5 20.14 25.19 -34.31
CA LEU A 5 18.96 24.46 -33.87
C LEU A 5 19.04 24.43 -32.33
N VAL A 6 18.26 25.27 -31.70
CA VAL A 6 17.95 25.13 -30.27
C VAL A 6 17.08 23.89 -30.17
N THR A 7 17.64 22.80 -29.74
CA THR A 7 16.86 21.62 -29.31
C THR A 7 16.01 22.08 -28.14
N PRO A 8 14.70 21.78 -28.14
CA PRO A 8 13.88 22.07 -26.96
C PRO A 8 14.49 21.34 -25.76
N SER A 9 14.72 22.10 -24.71
CA SER A 9 15.15 21.61 -23.41
C SER A 9 14.22 20.46 -23.00
N HIS A 10 14.81 19.29 -22.74
CA HIS A 10 14.10 18.19 -22.14
C HIS A 10 13.35 18.71 -20.90
N ALA A 11 12.10 18.28 -20.75
CA ALA A 11 11.35 18.53 -19.53
C ALA A 11 12.22 18.09 -18.35
N ASP A 12 12.55 19.04 -17.46
CA ASP A 12 13.25 18.72 -16.24
C ASP A 12 12.27 17.98 -15.33
N ALA A 13 12.76 16.99 -14.60
CA ALA A 13 11.99 16.32 -13.58
C ALA A 13 12.40 16.79 -12.18
N VAL A 14 11.52 16.63 -11.21
CA VAL A 14 11.83 16.80 -9.79
C VAL A 14 11.72 15.48 -9.06
N ARG A 15 12.72 15.18 -8.26
CA ARG A 15 12.74 14.04 -7.33
C ARG A 15 12.58 14.55 -5.92
N VAL A 16 11.59 14.01 -5.19
CA VAL A 16 11.31 14.39 -3.81
C VAL A 16 11.29 13.15 -2.93
N ARG A 17 12.08 13.16 -1.86
CA ARG A 17 12.02 12.15 -0.81
C ARG A 17 11.13 12.64 0.31
N ILE A 18 10.06 11.87 0.60
CA ILE A 18 8.97 12.27 1.50
C ILE A 18 8.88 11.30 2.66
N ASP A 19 9.16 11.78 3.86
CA ASP A 19 9.03 11.01 5.10
C ASP A 19 7.58 10.99 5.59
N GLY A 20 7.18 9.85 6.16
CA GLY A 20 5.83 9.65 6.67
C GLY A 20 4.81 9.20 5.62
N MET A 21 5.23 8.99 4.38
CA MET A 21 4.40 8.42 3.33
C MET A 21 4.41 6.88 3.45
N VAL A 22 3.38 6.32 4.09
CA VAL A 22 3.37 4.91 4.47
C VAL A 22 2.28 4.08 3.77
N CYS A 23 1.46 4.69 2.92
CA CYS A 23 0.34 4.00 2.28
C CYS A 23 -0.15 4.70 1.01
N VAL A 24 -0.93 3.97 0.22
CA VAL A 24 -1.54 4.46 -1.03
C VAL A 24 -2.41 5.70 -0.83
N SER A 25 -3.12 5.80 0.29
CA SER A 25 -3.90 7.01 0.57
C SER A 25 -3.01 8.24 0.75
N CYS A 26 -1.76 8.06 1.17
CA CYS A 26 -0.76 9.12 1.22
C CYS A 26 -0.34 9.53 -0.21
N GLU A 27 -0.05 8.55 -1.07
CA GLU A 27 0.27 8.78 -2.49
C GLU A 27 -0.85 9.58 -3.17
N MET A 28 -2.09 9.14 -3.02
CA MET A 28 -3.27 9.80 -3.60
C MET A 28 -3.44 11.24 -3.12
N LYS A 29 -3.24 11.51 -1.82
CA LYS A 29 -3.35 12.88 -1.25
C LYS A 29 -2.29 13.81 -1.82
N ILE A 30 -1.04 13.33 -1.89
CA ILE A 30 0.09 14.11 -2.42
C ILE A 30 -0.12 14.36 -3.92
N THR A 31 -0.43 13.31 -4.70
CA THR A 31 -0.72 13.43 -6.13
C THR A 31 -1.83 14.44 -6.38
N LYS A 32 -2.93 14.37 -5.64
CA LYS A 32 -4.03 15.33 -5.79
C LYS A 32 -3.61 16.76 -5.50
N ALA A 33 -2.82 16.97 -4.44
CA ALA A 33 -2.37 18.31 -4.07
C ALA A 33 -1.39 18.93 -5.08
N LEU A 34 -0.60 18.10 -5.75
CA LEU A 34 0.39 18.55 -6.74
C LEU A 34 -0.20 18.69 -8.14
N ASN A 35 -1.23 17.93 -8.51
CA ASN A 35 -1.93 18.08 -9.81
C ASN A 35 -2.56 19.46 -10.01
N ASP A 36 -2.76 20.25 -8.95
CA ASP A 36 -3.24 21.63 -9.03
C ASP A 36 -2.13 22.62 -9.45
N LEU A 37 -0.88 22.19 -9.52
CA LEU A 37 0.26 23.00 -9.95
C LEU A 37 0.42 22.90 -11.47
N SER A 38 0.28 23.99 -12.18
CA SER A 38 0.27 24.03 -13.65
C SER A 38 1.61 23.66 -14.31
N PHE A 39 2.68 23.58 -13.52
CA PHE A 39 4.02 23.21 -13.98
C PHE A 39 4.42 21.77 -13.59
N VAL A 40 3.52 21.01 -13.01
CA VAL A 40 3.76 19.60 -12.57
C VAL A 40 2.94 18.66 -13.42
N ASP A 41 3.62 17.72 -14.06
CA ASP A 41 3.00 16.65 -14.85
C ASP A 41 3.54 15.28 -14.46
N ASN A 42 2.87 14.20 -14.89
CA ASN A 42 3.32 12.82 -14.83
C ASN A 42 3.89 12.40 -13.47
N ILE A 43 3.10 12.61 -12.41
CA ILE A 43 3.53 12.27 -11.04
C ILE A 43 3.62 10.75 -10.89
N ASP A 44 4.84 10.24 -10.68
CA ASP A 44 5.12 8.88 -10.23
C ASP A 44 5.52 8.92 -8.74
N ILE A 45 4.82 8.17 -7.90
CA ILE A 45 4.98 8.23 -6.44
C ILE A 45 4.86 6.84 -5.83
N SER A 46 5.67 6.55 -4.82
CA SER A 46 5.61 5.28 -4.10
C SER A 46 5.90 5.46 -2.61
N ALA A 47 4.91 5.09 -1.81
CA ALA A 47 5.04 5.04 -0.35
C ALA A 47 6.10 4.02 0.10
N SER A 48 6.27 2.92 -0.63
CA SER A 48 7.25 1.88 -0.29
C SER A 48 8.71 2.33 -0.43
N SER A 49 8.98 3.29 -1.29
CA SER A 49 10.32 3.89 -1.46
C SER A 49 10.44 5.27 -0.82
N GLU A 50 9.32 5.83 -0.30
CA GLU A 50 9.23 7.21 0.21
C GLU A 50 9.67 8.25 -0.83
N MET A 51 9.40 7.97 -2.11
CA MET A 51 9.89 8.74 -3.23
C MET A 51 8.75 9.21 -4.13
N MET A 52 8.89 10.42 -4.64
CA MET A 52 8.06 10.97 -5.71
C MET A 52 8.97 11.50 -6.82
N CYS A 53 8.55 11.28 -8.05
CA CYS A 53 9.07 11.90 -9.25
C CYS A 53 7.93 12.62 -9.97
N ALA A 54 8.21 13.77 -10.54
CA ALA A 54 7.26 14.46 -11.41
C ALA A 54 8.01 15.16 -12.53
N ASP A 55 7.39 15.20 -13.72
CA ASP A 55 7.90 16.01 -14.81
C ASP A 55 7.55 17.48 -14.56
N ILE A 56 8.45 18.39 -14.97
CA ILE A 56 8.29 19.82 -14.81
C ILE A 56 8.18 20.46 -16.19
N ASP A 57 7.04 21.13 -16.43
CA ASP A 57 6.80 21.94 -17.62
C ASP A 57 6.72 23.42 -17.25
N GLY A 58 7.65 24.22 -17.74
CA GLY A 58 7.71 25.65 -17.48
C GLY A 58 8.53 26.07 -16.26
N GLU A 59 8.10 27.14 -15.60
CA GLU A 59 8.81 27.72 -14.45
C GLU A 59 8.54 26.92 -13.18
N TYR A 60 9.56 26.20 -12.71
CA TYR A 60 9.49 25.41 -11.48
C TYR A 60 9.59 26.28 -10.23
N VAL A 61 8.60 26.16 -9.34
CA VAL A 61 8.56 26.85 -8.05
C VAL A 61 8.64 25.84 -6.91
N GLU A 62 9.87 25.57 -6.43
CA GLU A 62 10.15 24.61 -5.35
C GLU A 62 9.32 24.86 -4.08
N GLY A 63 9.13 26.15 -3.73
CA GLY A 63 8.34 26.54 -2.56
C GLY A 63 6.89 26.09 -2.62
N GLU A 64 6.29 26.03 -3.81
CA GLU A 64 4.91 25.54 -3.98
C GLU A 64 4.82 24.05 -3.80
N VAL A 65 5.75 23.27 -4.38
CA VAL A 65 5.81 21.81 -4.18
C VAL A 65 6.02 21.48 -2.71
N THR A 66 7.00 22.16 -2.07
CA THR A 66 7.29 22.01 -0.65
C THR A 66 6.07 22.31 0.20
N LYS A 67 5.41 23.43 -0.04
CA LYS A 67 4.24 23.87 0.72
C LYS A 67 3.09 22.86 0.60
N ARG A 68 2.76 22.39 -0.62
CA ARG A 68 1.67 21.43 -0.83
C ARG A 68 1.88 20.12 -0.08
N ILE A 69 3.11 19.63 -0.04
CA ILE A 69 3.46 18.37 0.65
C ILE A 69 3.44 18.57 2.18
N THR A 70 4.02 19.68 2.68
CA THR A 70 4.10 19.95 4.11
C THR A 70 2.75 20.32 4.74
N ASP A 71 1.88 21.01 4.00
CA ASP A 71 0.50 21.32 4.44
C ASP A 71 -0.34 20.05 4.67
N LEU A 72 0.02 18.94 4.03
CA LEU A 72 -0.58 17.63 4.27
C LEU A 72 -0.01 16.89 5.50
N GLY A 73 0.99 17.46 6.17
CA GLY A 73 1.63 16.90 7.35
C GLY A 73 2.83 15.97 7.06
N TYR A 74 3.32 15.92 5.82
CA TYR A 74 4.52 15.16 5.47
C TYR A 74 5.79 15.99 5.61
N THR A 75 6.93 15.30 5.77
CA THR A 75 8.24 15.94 5.85
C THR A 75 9.06 15.65 4.61
N ILE A 76 9.61 16.68 3.97
CA ILE A 76 10.53 16.53 2.84
C ILE A 76 11.94 16.29 3.39
N LYS A 77 12.57 15.18 3.01
CA LYS A 77 13.96 14.84 3.33
C LYS A 77 14.93 15.43 2.31
N SER A 78 14.57 15.38 1.04
CA SER A 78 15.32 15.99 -0.05
C SER A 78 14.39 16.33 -1.21
N ILE A 79 14.75 17.39 -1.94
CA ILE A 79 14.14 17.80 -3.20
C ILE A 79 15.27 18.16 -4.14
N GLU A 80 15.25 17.63 -5.35
CA GLU A 80 16.29 17.87 -6.34
C GLU A 80 15.72 17.86 -7.76
N ARG A 81 16.28 18.73 -8.62
CA ARG A 81 16.00 18.68 -10.05
C ARG A 81 16.91 17.67 -10.74
N THR A 82 16.36 16.93 -11.69
CA THR A 82 17.08 15.90 -12.44
C THR A 82 16.56 15.85 -13.88
N PRO A 83 17.39 15.52 -14.87
CA PRO A 83 16.93 15.40 -16.25
C PRO A 83 15.86 14.32 -16.44
N GLU A 84 15.97 13.24 -15.66
CA GLU A 84 15.02 12.12 -15.67
C GLU A 84 14.80 11.64 -14.24
N CYS A 85 13.58 11.20 -13.96
CA CYS A 85 13.24 10.67 -12.67
C CYS A 85 12.26 9.50 -12.79
N THR A 86 12.58 8.41 -12.11
CA THR A 86 11.69 7.26 -11.98
C THR A 86 11.65 6.84 -10.52
N VAL A 87 10.51 6.37 -10.07
CA VAL A 87 10.33 5.84 -8.73
C VAL A 87 10.51 4.34 -8.74
N GLU A 88 11.49 3.86 -7.99
CA GLU A 88 11.63 2.44 -7.75
C GLU A 88 10.53 1.99 -6.78
N LYS A 89 9.60 1.20 -7.29
CA LYS A 89 8.57 0.54 -6.46
C LYS A 89 9.22 -0.67 -5.81
N ARG A 90 9.49 -0.58 -4.51
CA ARG A 90 10.05 -1.72 -3.78
C ARG A 90 9.03 -2.85 -3.77
N LYS A 91 9.40 -3.97 -4.36
CA LYS A 91 8.71 -5.24 -4.16
C LYS A 91 9.16 -5.81 -2.83
N TYR A 92 8.30 -5.73 -1.84
CA TYR A 92 8.52 -6.54 -0.65
C TYR A 92 8.20 -7.99 -1.01
N PRO A 93 9.01 -8.97 -0.58
CA PRO A 93 8.63 -10.36 -0.75
C PRO A 93 7.26 -10.56 -0.09
N VAL A 94 6.36 -11.26 -0.75
CA VAL A 94 5.10 -11.69 -0.16
C VAL A 94 5.46 -12.59 1.03
N ASN A 95 5.29 -12.07 2.24
CA ASN A 95 5.91 -12.66 3.43
C ASN A 95 5.08 -13.77 4.07
N TRP A 96 3.85 -14.01 3.61
CA TRP A 96 3.16 -15.21 3.98
C TRP A 96 3.81 -16.40 3.25
N VAL A 97 4.99 -16.79 3.72
CA VAL A 97 5.56 -18.09 3.38
C VAL A 97 4.73 -19.11 4.12
N GLU A 98 4.16 -20.02 3.38
CA GLU A 98 3.57 -21.24 3.96
C GLU A 98 4.60 -21.81 4.94
N ASN A 99 4.22 -21.89 6.17
CA ASN A 99 5.07 -22.41 7.23
C ASN A 99 4.29 -23.52 7.91
N ASP A 100 4.76 -24.74 7.75
CA ASP A 100 4.14 -25.95 8.32
C ASP A 100 3.92 -25.87 9.84
N SER A 101 4.57 -24.91 10.52
CA SER A 101 4.41 -24.72 11.97
C SER A 101 3.30 -23.71 12.35
N LEU A 102 2.79 -22.93 11.41
CA LEU A 102 1.73 -21.93 11.61
C LEU A 102 0.57 -22.20 10.65
N ASP A 103 -0.66 -22.08 11.12
CA ASP A 103 -1.85 -22.22 10.26
C ASP A 103 -2.05 -21.00 9.38
N VAL A 104 -1.24 -20.92 8.32
CA VAL A 104 -1.24 -19.84 7.32
C VAL A 104 -1.33 -20.44 5.92
N GLU A 105 -2.30 -19.96 5.14
CA GLU A 105 -2.52 -20.38 3.76
C GLU A 105 -2.78 -19.13 2.88
N THR A 106 -2.18 -19.09 1.70
CA THR A 106 -2.53 -18.10 0.67
C THR A 106 -3.67 -18.63 -0.19
N ILE A 107 -4.85 -18.01 -0.09
CA ILE A 107 -6.08 -18.46 -0.75
C ILE A 107 -6.42 -17.74 -2.05
N SER A 108 -5.78 -16.60 -2.32
CA SER A 108 -5.90 -15.87 -3.60
C SER A 108 -4.66 -15.02 -3.86
N ARG A 109 -4.33 -14.86 -5.14
CA ARG A 109 -3.31 -13.93 -5.64
C ARG A 109 -3.89 -12.91 -6.63
N GLY A 110 -5.13 -12.51 -6.40
CA GLY A 110 -5.84 -11.51 -7.19
C GLY A 110 -7.15 -12.04 -7.78
N GLU A 111 -7.34 -13.35 -7.84
CA GLU A 111 -8.55 -14.00 -8.31
C GLU A 111 -9.68 -13.88 -7.29
N GLU A 112 -10.93 -13.93 -7.76
CA GLU A 112 -12.10 -14.03 -6.88
C GLU A 112 -11.97 -15.25 -5.97
N VAL A 113 -12.37 -15.07 -4.71
CA VAL A 113 -12.34 -16.14 -3.70
C VAL A 113 -13.54 -16.03 -2.77
N ASP A 114 -14.20 -17.14 -2.54
CA ASP A 114 -15.26 -17.23 -1.53
C ASP A 114 -14.64 -17.48 -0.15
N LEU A 115 -14.60 -16.43 0.67
CA LEU A 115 -13.99 -16.50 2.00
C LEU A 115 -14.63 -17.54 2.90
N ASP A 116 -15.93 -17.80 2.75
CA ASP A 116 -16.67 -18.73 3.60
C ASP A 116 -16.15 -20.17 3.45
N GLN A 117 -15.62 -20.54 2.27
CA GLN A 117 -15.01 -21.84 2.02
C GLN A 117 -13.65 -22.03 2.71
N HIS A 118 -13.05 -20.94 3.18
CA HIS A 118 -11.72 -20.95 3.83
C HIS A 118 -11.78 -20.69 5.33
N ILE A 119 -12.99 -20.65 5.92
CA ILE A 119 -13.15 -20.58 7.36
C ILE A 119 -12.70 -21.92 7.96
N VAL A 120 -11.86 -21.86 8.98
CA VAL A 120 -11.33 -23.06 9.66
C VAL A 120 -12.22 -23.42 10.83
N ASP A 121 -12.79 -24.61 10.79
CA ASP A 121 -13.67 -25.11 11.84
C ASP A 121 -12.99 -25.11 13.22
N GLY A 122 -13.69 -24.56 14.21
CA GLY A 122 -13.21 -24.52 15.58
C GLY A 122 -12.12 -23.47 15.86
N LYS A 123 -11.68 -22.72 14.85
CA LYS A 123 -10.67 -21.66 15.00
C LYS A 123 -11.23 -20.27 14.69
N PHE A 124 -10.55 -19.25 15.20
CA PHE A 124 -10.68 -17.92 14.63
C PHE A 124 -9.95 -17.89 13.28
N THR A 125 -10.62 -17.46 12.23
CA THR A 125 -10.01 -17.30 10.90
C THR A 125 -9.85 -15.82 10.58
N ILE A 126 -8.62 -15.39 10.33
CA ILE A 126 -8.28 -14.02 9.93
C ILE A 126 -7.95 -14.02 8.44
N PHE A 127 -8.77 -13.37 7.64
CA PHE A 127 -8.46 -13.06 6.25
C PHE A 127 -7.63 -11.78 6.22
N ASP A 128 -6.39 -11.90 5.73
CA ASP A 128 -5.43 -10.80 5.62
C ASP A 128 -5.26 -10.38 4.16
N PHE A 129 -5.80 -9.20 3.83
CA PHE A 129 -5.68 -8.59 2.51
C PHE A 129 -4.44 -7.69 2.49
N GLY A 130 -3.47 -8.07 1.69
CA GLY A 130 -2.20 -7.37 1.55
C GLY A 130 -1.71 -7.29 0.11
N ALA A 131 -0.60 -6.58 -0.11
CA ALA A 131 0.05 -6.47 -1.41
C ALA A 131 1.58 -6.35 -1.24
N PRO A 132 2.38 -6.78 -2.24
CA PRO A 132 3.85 -6.74 -2.17
C PRO A 132 4.43 -5.33 -1.96
N TRP A 133 3.77 -4.30 -2.46
CA TRP A 133 4.17 -2.89 -2.31
C TRP A 133 3.72 -2.26 -0.99
N CYS A 134 2.87 -2.95 -0.20
CA CYS A 134 2.24 -2.39 0.99
C CYS A 134 3.15 -2.51 2.23
N GLY A 135 3.93 -1.48 2.53
CA GLY A 135 4.78 -1.44 3.72
C GLY A 135 4.05 -1.72 5.05
N PRO A 136 2.90 -1.08 5.34
CA PRO A 136 2.11 -1.39 6.54
C PRO A 136 1.62 -2.84 6.64
N CYS A 137 1.38 -3.51 5.49
CA CYS A 137 1.01 -4.93 5.50
C CYS A 137 2.14 -5.78 6.09
N HIS A 138 3.39 -5.52 5.71
CA HIS A 138 4.54 -6.27 6.24
C HIS A 138 4.77 -6.07 7.73
N VAL A 139 4.44 -4.88 8.25
CA VAL A 139 4.45 -4.62 9.69
C VAL A 139 3.36 -5.44 10.39
N ALA A 140 2.15 -5.45 9.83
CA ALA A 140 1.03 -6.22 10.36
C ALA A 140 1.31 -7.73 10.34
N GLU A 141 1.86 -8.26 9.24
CA GLU A 141 2.26 -9.67 9.11
C GLU A 141 3.21 -10.12 10.21
N LYS A 142 4.20 -9.29 10.59
CA LYS A 142 5.10 -9.62 11.70
C LYS A 142 4.36 -9.76 13.02
N LEU A 143 3.41 -8.86 13.29
CA LEU A 143 2.58 -8.90 14.49
C LEU A 143 1.68 -10.13 14.49
N LEU A 144 1.08 -10.45 13.35
CA LEU A 144 0.23 -11.63 13.18
C LEU A 144 1.03 -12.93 13.34
N LYS A 145 2.25 -13.03 12.79
CA LYS A 145 3.13 -14.19 12.96
C LYS A 145 3.46 -14.45 14.43
N ASN A 146 3.84 -13.38 15.16
CA ASN A 146 4.11 -13.50 16.59
C ASN A 146 2.85 -13.92 17.34
N TYR A 147 1.70 -13.37 16.99
CA TYR A 147 0.43 -13.71 17.63
C TYR A 147 0.05 -15.18 17.40
N LEU A 148 0.18 -15.71 16.17
CA LEU A 148 -0.12 -17.10 15.85
C LEU A 148 0.75 -18.08 16.64
N SER A 149 2.00 -17.75 16.92
CA SER A 149 2.90 -18.62 17.68
C SER A 149 2.36 -18.95 19.09
N ASP A 150 1.62 -18.02 19.67
CA ASP A 150 1.03 -18.16 21.00
C ASP A 150 -0.45 -18.59 20.96
N HIS A 151 -1.05 -18.63 19.75
CA HIS A 151 -2.49 -18.84 19.55
C HIS A 151 -2.79 -19.89 18.49
N PRO A 152 -2.64 -21.19 18.79
CA PRO A 152 -2.88 -22.29 17.84
C PRO A 152 -4.35 -22.44 17.42
N ASP A 153 -5.26 -21.78 18.13
CA ASP A 153 -6.69 -21.65 17.82
C ASP A 153 -7.02 -20.53 16.83
N VAL A 154 -6.00 -19.93 16.21
CA VAL A 154 -6.14 -18.90 15.18
C VAL A 154 -5.51 -19.39 13.88
N ALA A 155 -6.17 -19.13 12.76
CA ALA A 155 -5.68 -19.40 11.41
C ALA A 155 -5.65 -18.10 10.59
N ILE A 156 -4.70 -17.97 9.67
CA ILE A 156 -4.64 -16.89 8.70
C ILE A 156 -4.87 -17.42 7.29
N ARG A 157 -5.71 -16.72 6.56
CA ARG A 157 -5.97 -16.93 5.14
C ARG A 157 -5.57 -15.65 4.40
N ALA A 158 -4.40 -15.69 3.77
CA ALA A 158 -3.84 -14.54 3.08
C ALA A 158 -4.50 -14.36 1.70
N VAL A 159 -4.93 -13.14 1.42
CA VAL A 159 -5.42 -12.69 0.12
C VAL A 159 -4.44 -11.65 -0.41
N VAL A 160 -3.62 -12.05 -1.37
CA VAL A 160 -2.54 -11.23 -1.90
C VAL A 160 -3.01 -10.53 -3.16
N LEU A 161 -2.98 -9.19 -3.16
CA LEU A 161 -3.18 -8.39 -4.35
C LEU A 161 -1.83 -8.29 -5.08
N ASP A 162 -1.49 -9.36 -5.83
CA ASP A 162 -0.16 -9.59 -6.41
C ASP A 162 0.08 -8.75 -7.67
N SER A 163 0.32 -7.46 -7.47
CA SER A 163 0.63 -6.48 -8.50
C SER A 163 1.74 -5.54 -8.04
N ASP A 164 2.32 -4.83 -9.00
CA ASP A 164 3.43 -3.93 -8.78
C ASP A 164 3.01 -2.57 -8.22
N ASP A 165 1.75 -2.21 -8.34
CA ASP A 165 1.23 -0.93 -7.87
C ASP A 165 -0.21 -1.02 -7.33
N ALA A 166 -0.59 0.03 -6.60
CA ALA A 166 -1.87 0.11 -5.95
C ALA A 166 -3.06 0.12 -6.92
N LYS A 167 -2.96 0.86 -8.03
CA LYS A 167 -4.06 0.98 -9.00
C LYS A 167 -4.36 -0.39 -9.62
N ALA A 168 -3.32 -1.10 -10.04
CA ALA A 168 -3.46 -2.45 -10.58
C ALA A 168 -3.96 -3.44 -9.52
N SER A 169 -3.46 -3.36 -8.28
CA SER A 169 -3.93 -4.18 -7.15
C SER A 169 -5.42 -4.00 -6.87
N PHE A 170 -5.88 -2.75 -6.76
CA PHE A 170 -7.31 -2.48 -6.51
C PHE A 170 -8.21 -2.71 -7.73
N ALA A 171 -7.65 -2.91 -8.93
CA ALA A 171 -8.38 -3.35 -10.12
C ALA A 171 -8.55 -4.88 -10.20
N MET A 172 -7.96 -5.64 -9.31
CA MET A 172 -8.08 -7.10 -9.30
C MET A 172 -9.48 -7.57 -8.90
N PRO A 173 -9.96 -8.71 -9.41
CA PRO A 173 -11.27 -9.26 -9.10
C PRO A 173 -11.54 -9.39 -7.59
N VAL A 174 -10.60 -9.93 -6.82
CA VAL A 174 -10.74 -10.08 -5.35
C VAL A 174 -10.88 -8.74 -4.63
N ALA A 175 -10.23 -7.68 -5.12
CA ALA A 175 -10.35 -6.35 -4.54
C ALA A 175 -11.75 -5.78 -4.78
N HIS A 176 -12.31 -5.92 -5.99
CA HIS A 176 -13.68 -5.54 -6.28
C HIS A 176 -14.68 -6.31 -5.42
N GLN A 177 -14.44 -7.61 -5.20
CA GLN A 177 -15.32 -8.47 -4.43
C GLN A 177 -15.36 -8.10 -2.95
N HIS A 178 -14.21 -7.77 -2.33
CA HIS A 178 -14.10 -7.67 -0.87
C HIS A 178 -13.71 -6.30 -0.33
N LEU A 179 -13.11 -5.42 -1.14
CA LEU A 179 -12.50 -4.17 -0.68
C LEU A 179 -13.23 -2.90 -1.13
N GLY A 180 -14.42 -3.02 -1.73
CA GLY A 180 -15.15 -1.86 -2.29
C GLY A 180 -15.40 -0.69 -1.32
N SER A 181 -15.41 -0.95 0.00
CA SER A 181 -15.54 0.09 1.04
C SER A 181 -14.33 0.17 1.96
N ALA A 182 -13.24 -0.58 1.66
CA ALA A 182 -12.03 -0.58 2.49
C ALA A 182 -11.27 0.74 2.34
N PRO A 183 -10.73 1.29 3.45
CA PRO A 183 -9.97 2.55 3.40
C PRO A 183 -8.58 2.40 2.78
N GLY A 184 -8.13 1.16 2.52
CA GLY A 184 -6.82 0.82 1.99
C GLY A 184 -6.31 -0.52 2.54
N LEU A 185 -5.02 -0.81 2.33
CA LEU A 185 -4.33 -1.99 2.86
C LEU A 185 -3.37 -1.60 4.02
N PRO A 186 -3.12 -2.52 4.99
CA PRO A 186 -3.75 -3.84 5.12
C PRO A 186 -5.24 -3.74 5.43
N TYR A 187 -5.99 -4.78 5.09
CA TYR A 187 -7.38 -4.90 5.50
C TYR A 187 -7.64 -6.30 6.02
N PHE A 188 -8.40 -6.40 7.11
CA PHE A 188 -8.64 -7.65 7.79
C PHE A 188 -10.13 -7.94 7.94
N VAL A 189 -10.48 -9.20 7.77
CA VAL A 189 -11.78 -9.74 8.16
C VAL A 189 -11.51 -10.91 9.10
N ALA A 190 -11.99 -10.85 10.34
CA ALA A 190 -11.87 -11.96 11.26
C ALA A 190 -13.23 -12.59 11.54
N VAL A 191 -13.26 -13.90 11.51
CA VAL A 191 -14.44 -14.73 11.76
C VAL A 191 -14.14 -15.63 12.95
N GLY A 192 -15.08 -15.71 13.89
CA GLY A 192 -14.96 -16.59 15.05
C GLY A 192 -15.34 -18.03 14.73
N PRO A 193 -15.08 -18.99 15.67
CA PRO A 193 -15.37 -20.41 15.49
C PRO A 193 -16.83 -20.74 15.21
N ASN A 194 -17.73 -19.80 15.45
CA ASN A 194 -19.16 -19.91 15.19
C ASN A 194 -19.60 -19.34 13.83
N GLY A 195 -18.63 -19.03 12.94
CA GLY A 195 -18.87 -18.42 11.62
C GLY A 195 -19.29 -16.96 11.64
N ARG A 196 -19.27 -16.29 12.81
CA ARG A 196 -19.66 -14.86 12.89
C ARG A 196 -18.45 -13.95 12.74
N THR A 197 -18.59 -12.91 11.94
CA THR A 197 -17.57 -11.86 11.83
C THR A 197 -17.40 -11.15 13.19
N VAL A 198 -16.15 -11.08 13.66
CA VAL A 198 -15.75 -10.42 14.90
C VAL A 198 -15.02 -9.10 14.66
N TYR A 199 -14.44 -8.95 13.48
CA TYR A 199 -13.75 -7.72 13.08
C TYR A 199 -13.76 -7.52 11.56
N ARG A 200 -13.83 -6.25 11.13
CA ARG A 200 -13.51 -5.75 9.78
C ARG A 200 -12.78 -4.42 9.90
N GLY A 201 -11.65 -4.25 9.23
CA GLY A 201 -10.91 -2.97 9.23
C GLY A 201 -9.43 -3.11 8.95
N ALA A 202 -8.71 -1.98 9.04
CA ALA A 202 -7.29 -1.87 8.66
C ALA A 202 -6.33 -1.85 9.88
N ASP A 203 -6.85 -1.91 11.12
CA ASP A 203 -6.04 -1.76 12.34
C ASP A 203 -5.79 -3.12 12.98
N VAL A 204 -4.57 -3.63 12.83
CA VAL A 204 -4.16 -4.94 13.36
C VAL A 204 -4.25 -5.01 14.89
N ALA A 205 -3.95 -3.92 15.61
CA ALA A 205 -4.03 -3.92 17.08
C ALA A 205 -5.49 -4.04 17.57
N LYS A 206 -6.42 -3.38 16.89
CA LYS A 206 -7.85 -3.54 17.17
C LYS A 206 -8.36 -4.93 16.80
N LEU A 207 -7.89 -5.47 15.66
CA LEU A 207 -8.18 -6.84 15.26
C LEU A 207 -7.83 -7.83 16.40
N LEU A 208 -6.58 -7.82 16.85
CA LEU A 208 -6.10 -8.77 17.88
C LEU A 208 -6.89 -8.62 19.18
N LYS A 209 -7.12 -7.38 19.64
CA LYS A 209 -7.98 -7.13 20.84
C LYS A 209 -9.40 -7.68 20.68
N LYS A 210 -9.98 -7.64 19.46
CA LYS A 210 -11.32 -8.17 19.21
C LYS A 210 -11.36 -9.69 19.17
N VAL A 211 -10.33 -10.32 18.64
CA VAL A 211 -10.15 -11.77 18.68
C VAL A 211 -10.02 -12.22 20.13
N ASP A 212 -9.08 -11.64 20.91
CA ASP A 212 -8.87 -11.97 22.32
C ASP A 212 -10.13 -11.80 23.20
N ALA A 213 -10.90 -10.76 22.95
CA ALA A 213 -12.14 -10.53 23.69
C ALA A 213 -13.27 -11.54 23.39
N LYS A 214 -13.08 -12.42 22.38
CA LYS A 214 -14.07 -13.43 21.96
C LYS A 214 -13.56 -14.86 22.12
N ARG A 215 -12.29 -15.04 22.46
CA ARG A 215 -11.67 -16.28 22.87
C ARG A 215 -12.04 -16.62 24.31
#